data_e559e7b7179f487337b4f988c6a2d7fd
#
_entry.id   e559e7b7179f487337b4f988c6a2d7fd
#
_cell.length_a   1.000
_cell.length_b   1.000
_cell.length_c   1.000
_cell.angle_alpha   90.00
_cell.angle_beta   90.00
_cell.angle_gamma   90.00
#
_symmetry.space_group_name_H-M   'P 1'
#
loop_
_entity.id
_entity.type
_entity.pdbx_description
1 polymer ?
#
loop_
_entity_poly.entity_id
_entity_poly.type
_entity_poly.pdbx_seq_one_letter_code
_entity_poly.pdbx_strand_id
1 'polypeptide(L)'
;MKGAKMSTVLIIEDDMDLQEGLAYSLEAEGYSIIAASTMEEGEEQFRKNACDLILLDCNLPDGSGFEFCERIRRLAQTPVLMLTARDSELDEVKALNLGADDYLTKPFSLSVLKARIHSLLRRSPEPQKLYSNGITLDKAACRVWRGEEELAFSYQEYRLLLYLMENKGQVLSKAQILSQLWDGQGRFVDENTVSVNIRRLRLKIEKDPASPEIIRTVHGLGYFWREG
;
A
#
# COMPACT_ATOMS: atom_id res chain seq x y z
N MET A 1 2.35 -29.05 -13.66
CA MET A 1 1.92 -28.27 -12.48
C MET A 1 3.12 -27.43 -12.07
N LYS A 2 3.09 -26.09 -12.28
CA LYS A 2 4.13 -25.18 -11.73
C LYS A 2 3.90 -25.16 -10.22
N GLY A 3 4.88 -25.64 -9.43
CA GLY A 3 4.83 -25.55 -7.98
C GLY A 3 4.60 -24.10 -7.56
N ALA A 4 3.58 -23.84 -6.76
CA ALA A 4 3.38 -22.52 -6.17
C ALA A 4 4.64 -22.18 -5.37
N LYS A 5 5.32 -21.07 -5.68
CA LYS A 5 6.45 -20.57 -4.89
C LYS A 5 5.90 -20.29 -3.49
N MET A 6 6.43 -20.99 -2.47
CA MET A 6 6.11 -20.67 -1.08
C MET A 6 6.64 -19.27 -0.79
N SER A 7 5.78 -18.40 -0.24
CA SER A 7 6.21 -17.06 0.18
C SER A 7 7.03 -17.15 1.46
N THR A 8 8.13 -16.42 1.51
CA THR A 8 9.05 -16.38 2.66
C THR A 8 8.75 -15.16 3.52
N VAL A 9 8.47 -15.38 4.80
CA VAL A 9 8.21 -14.33 5.81
C VAL A 9 9.38 -14.26 6.77
N LEU A 10 9.99 -13.09 6.91
CA LEU A 10 10.98 -12.78 7.93
C LEU A 10 10.27 -12.23 9.17
N ILE A 11 10.42 -12.88 10.30
CA ILE A 11 9.89 -12.44 11.61
C ILE A 11 11.04 -11.87 12.42
N ILE A 12 10.93 -10.61 12.86
CA ILE A 12 11.90 -9.94 13.74
C ILE A 12 11.15 -9.56 15.02
N GLU A 13 11.35 -10.36 16.06
CA GLU A 13 10.64 -10.31 17.34
C GLU A 13 11.56 -10.87 18.42
N ASP A 14 11.74 -10.16 19.52
CA ASP A 14 12.61 -10.58 20.63
C ASP A 14 11.89 -11.48 21.66
N ASP A 15 10.56 -11.43 21.73
CA ASP A 15 9.77 -12.37 22.51
C ASP A 15 9.75 -13.73 21.80
N MET A 16 10.56 -14.66 22.33
CA MET A 16 10.72 -16.00 21.74
C MET A 16 9.43 -16.80 21.70
N ASP A 17 8.57 -16.70 22.73
CA ASP A 17 7.30 -17.44 22.77
C ASP A 17 6.34 -16.93 21.68
N LEU A 18 6.28 -15.60 21.49
CA LEU A 18 5.50 -14.99 20.43
C LEU A 18 6.08 -15.35 19.05
N GLN A 19 7.40 -15.25 18.89
CA GLN A 19 8.10 -15.57 17.64
C GLN A 19 7.83 -17.02 17.20
N GLU A 20 8.00 -18.00 18.11
CA GLU A 20 7.74 -19.41 17.85
C GLU A 20 6.26 -19.68 17.54
N GLY A 21 5.35 -19.06 18.30
CA GLY A 21 3.90 -19.17 18.06
C GLY A 21 3.49 -18.63 16.68
N LEU A 22 4.08 -17.50 16.26
CA LEU A 22 3.87 -16.93 14.93
C LEU A 22 4.44 -17.83 13.84
N ALA A 23 5.68 -18.31 14.01
CA ALA A 23 6.33 -19.20 13.07
C ALA A 23 5.49 -20.47 12.85
N TYR A 24 5.12 -21.18 13.92
CA TYR A 24 4.29 -22.37 13.84
C TYR A 24 2.95 -22.12 13.13
N SER A 25 2.28 -21.00 13.47
CA SER A 25 0.97 -20.68 12.90
C SER A 25 1.04 -20.33 11.41
N LEU A 26 2.13 -19.71 10.94
CA LEU A 26 2.31 -19.31 9.55
C LEU A 26 2.86 -20.46 8.70
N GLU A 27 3.73 -21.31 9.25
CA GLU A 27 4.16 -22.54 8.57
C GLU A 27 2.98 -23.48 8.27
N ALA A 28 2.03 -23.58 9.20
CA ALA A 28 0.79 -24.34 8.99
C ALA A 28 -0.06 -23.80 7.82
N GLU A 29 0.08 -22.51 7.44
CA GLU A 29 -0.54 -21.89 6.27
C GLU A 29 0.32 -22.04 4.99
N GLY A 30 1.48 -22.67 5.07
CA GLY A 30 2.35 -22.92 3.93
C GLY A 30 3.36 -21.81 3.62
N TYR A 31 3.66 -20.93 4.58
CA TYR A 31 4.74 -19.96 4.49
C TYR A 31 6.08 -20.57 4.87
N SER A 32 7.17 -20.10 4.27
CA SER A 32 8.52 -20.37 4.74
C SER A 32 8.93 -19.28 5.73
N ILE A 33 9.37 -19.65 6.93
CA ILE A 33 9.67 -18.68 7.98
C ILE A 33 11.18 -18.56 8.18
N ILE A 34 11.64 -17.33 8.33
CA ILE A 34 12.97 -16.96 8.82
C ILE A 34 12.73 -16.12 10.05
N ALA A 35 13.42 -16.46 11.16
CA ALA A 35 13.29 -15.76 12.42
C ALA A 35 14.59 -15.02 12.78
N ALA A 36 14.45 -13.88 13.45
CA ALA A 36 15.51 -13.08 14.02
C ALA A 36 15.01 -12.40 15.31
N SER A 37 15.88 -12.27 16.31
CA SER A 37 15.54 -11.68 17.61
C SER A 37 16.07 -10.26 17.79
N THR A 38 16.85 -9.76 16.82
CA THR A 38 17.45 -8.43 16.83
C THR A 38 17.39 -7.78 15.46
N MET A 39 17.58 -6.47 15.38
CA MET A 39 17.67 -5.75 14.10
C MET A 39 18.88 -6.22 13.30
N GLU A 40 20.01 -6.45 13.95
CA GLU A 40 21.25 -6.89 13.29
C GLU A 40 21.06 -8.26 12.62
N GLU A 41 20.51 -9.23 13.36
CA GLU A 41 20.14 -10.54 12.79
C GLU A 41 19.12 -10.38 11.65
N GLY A 42 18.11 -9.55 11.83
CA GLY A 42 17.08 -9.28 10.83
C GLY A 42 17.68 -8.74 9.52
N GLU A 43 18.62 -7.78 9.61
CA GLU A 43 19.33 -7.27 8.43
C GLU A 43 20.19 -8.34 7.75
N GLU A 44 20.87 -9.16 8.54
CA GLU A 44 21.68 -10.25 8.02
C GLU A 44 20.82 -11.28 7.27
N GLN A 45 19.71 -11.71 7.88
CA GLN A 45 18.78 -12.66 7.27
C GLN A 45 18.14 -12.06 6.01
N PHE A 46 17.75 -10.79 6.04
CA PHE A 46 17.17 -10.11 4.88
C PHE A 46 18.14 -10.02 3.71
N ARG A 47 19.43 -9.79 3.95
CA ARG A 47 20.46 -9.75 2.89
C ARG A 47 20.77 -11.13 2.31
N LYS A 48 20.68 -12.20 3.12
CA LYS A 48 21.00 -13.57 2.71
C LYS A 48 19.84 -14.25 1.97
N ASN A 49 18.62 -13.84 2.24
CA ASN A 49 17.42 -14.52 1.79
C ASN A 49 16.49 -13.57 1.00
N ALA A 50 15.79 -14.12 0.03
CA ALA A 50 14.71 -13.40 -0.64
C ALA A 50 13.45 -13.50 0.24
N CYS A 51 13.10 -12.41 0.93
CA CYS A 51 11.90 -12.31 1.76
C CYS A 51 10.77 -11.63 0.99
N ASP A 52 9.57 -12.23 1.05
CA ASP A 52 8.38 -11.71 0.40
C ASP A 52 7.58 -10.78 1.35
N LEU A 53 7.82 -10.86 2.68
CA LEU A 53 7.20 -10.02 3.71
C LEU A 53 8.09 -10.00 4.96
N ILE A 54 8.06 -8.90 5.71
CA ILE A 54 8.70 -8.74 7.02
C ILE A 54 7.61 -8.48 8.06
N LEU A 55 7.57 -9.30 9.13
CA LEU A 55 6.90 -9.00 10.38
C LEU A 55 7.93 -8.40 11.33
N LEU A 56 7.67 -7.21 11.85
CA LEU A 56 8.67 -6.42 12.56
C LEU A 56 8.11 -5.88 13.87
N ASP A 57 8.69 -6.25 15.00
CA ASP A 57 8.39 -5.56 16.26
C ASP A 57 8.95 -4.12 16.24
N CYS A 58 8.19 -3.23 16.82
CA CYS A 58 8.61 -1.84 17.03
C CYS A 58 9.72 -1.71 18.08
N ASN A 59 9.75 -2.60 19.08
CA ASN A 59 10.69 -2.54 20.19
C ASN A 59 11.61 -3.77 20.14
N LEU A 60 12.85 -3.55 19.73
CA LEU A 60 13.87 -4.60 19.68
C LEU A 60 15.01 -4.26 20.66
N PRO A 61 15.74 -5.25 21.17
CA PRO A 61 16.76 -5.03 22.20
C PRO A 61 17.93 -4.17 21.72
N ASP A 62 18.19 -4.13 20.42
CA ASP A 62 19.28 -3.39 19.78
C ASP A 62 18.83 -2.12 19.05
N GLY A 63 17.54 -1.75 19.16
CA GLY A 63 17.04 -0.49 18.60
C GLY A 63 15.55 -0.47 18.27
N SER A 64 15.15 0.48 17.46
CA SER A 64 13.75 0.68 17.09
C SER A 64 13.42 0.04 15.75
N GLY A 65 12.33 -0.76 15.69
CA GLY A 65 11.82 -1.30 14.44
C GLY A 65 11.49 -0.21 13.40
N PHE A 66 11.19 1.01 13.83
CA PHE A 66 11.04 2.14 12.91
C PHE A 66 12.32 2.47 12.14
N GLU A 67 13.48 2.45 12.81
CA GLU A 67 14.78 2.67 12.16
C GLU A 67 15.12 1.54 11.19
N PHE A 68 14.79 0.30 11.57
CA PHE A 68 14.93 -0.84 10.68
C PHE A 68 14.07 -0.69 9.43
N CYS A 69 12.79 -0.32 9.58
CA CYS A 69 11.89 -0.10 8.47
C CYS A 69 12.43 0.96 7.51
N GLU A 70 12.89 2.10 8.01
CA GLU A 70 13.49 3.16 7.18
C GLU A 70 14.73 2.66 6.41
N ARG A 71 15.60 1.87 7.06
CA ARG A 71 16.79 1.28 6.41
C ARG A 71 16.39 0.32 5.28
N ILE A 72 15.45 -0.58 5.54
CA ILE A 72 14.98 -1.54 4.53
C ILE A 72 14.33 -0.84 3.35
N ARG A 73 13.57 0.24 3.56
CA ARG A 73 12.93 1.00 2.47
C ARG A 73 13.93 1.62 1.50
N ARG A 74 15.13 1.94 1.95
CA ARG A 74 16.21 2.40 1.06
C ARG A 74 16.79 1.27 0.18
N LEU A 75 16.62 0.01 0.59
CA LEU A 75 17.20 -1.17 -0.07
C LEU A 75 16.17 -1.94 -0.91
N ALA A 76 14.93 -2.03 -0.46
CA ALA A 76 13.90 -2.86 -1.06
C ALA A 76 12.47 -2.35 -0.82
N GLN A 77 11.55 -2.86 -1.65
CA GLN A 77 10.11 -2.63 -1.53
C GLN A 77 9.37 -3.83 -0.90
N THR A 78 10.09 -4.68 -0.17
CA THR A 78 9.48 -5.82 0.53
C THR A 78 8.46 -5.31 1.54
N PRO A 79 7.19 -5.81 1.53
CA PRO A 79 6.16 -5.38 2.47
C PRO A 79 6.59 -5.57 3.91
N VAL A 80 6.34 -4.55 4.76
CA VAL A 80 6.60 -4.56 6.20
C VAL A 80 5.30 -4.38 6.96
N LEU A 81 4.94 -5.39 7.77
CA LEU A 81 3.87 -5.31 8.76
C LEU A 81 4.50 -5.11 10.14
N MET A 82 4.28 -3.93 10.71
CA MET A 82 4.81 -3.62 12.05
C MET A 82 3.89 -4.16 13.14
N LEU A 83 4.49 -4.79 14.17
CA LEU A 83 3.83 -5.23 15.38
C LEU A 83 4.18 -4.23 16.49
N THR A 84 3.20 -3.69 17.19
CA THR A 84 3.44 -2.65 18.19
C THR A 84 2.61 -2.86 19.45
N ALA A 85 3.20 -2.64 20.61
CA ALA A 85 2.49 -2.57 21.89
C ALA A 85 1.91 -1.17 22.18
N ARG A 86 2.09 -0.20 21.28
CA ARG A 86 1.72 1.20 21.51
C ARG A 86 0.40 1.53 20.83
N ASP A 87 -0.56 1.98 21.63
CA ASP A 87 -1.92 2.36 21.21
C ASP A 87 -2.02 3.85 20.78
N SER A 88 -0.90 4.56 20.56
CA SER A 88 -0.98 5.96 20.20
C SER A 88 -1.18 6.14 18.69
N GLU A 89 -2.17 6.93 18.29
CA GLU A 89 -2.38 7.35 16.89
C GLU A 89 -1.10 7.97 16.28
N LEU A 90 -0.23 8.56 17.11
CA LEU A 90 1.04 9.14 16.69
C LEU A 90 2.04 8.08 16.23
N ASP A 91 2.09 6.91 16.88
CA ASP A 91 2.99 5.82 16.49
C ASP A 91 2.51 5.14 15.21
N GLU A 92 1.19 5.05 15.01
CA GLU A 92 0.57 4.58 13.77
C GLU A 92 0.95 5.46 12.58
N VAL A 93 0.72 6.76 12.71
CA VAL A 93 1.08 7.75 11.69
C VAL A 93 2.59 7.73 11.42
N LYS A 94 3.41 7.55 12.45
CA LYS A 94 4.86 7.45 12.34
C LYS A 94 5.29 6.20 11.57
N ALA A 95 4.70 5.03 11.88
CA ALA A 95 4.97 3.77 11.18
C ALA A 95 4.74 3.89 9.66
N LEU A 96 3.57 4.40 9.28
CA LEU A 96 3.20 4.58 7.88
C LEU A 96 4.07 5.62 7.16
N ASN A 97 4.41 6.73 7.84
CA ASN A 97 5.29 7.76 7.27
C ASN A 97 6.73 7.27 7.07
N LEU A 98 7.21 6.33 7.87
CA LEU A 98 8.54 5.73 7.75
C LEU A 98 8.58 4.53 6.80
N GLY A 99 7.46 4.25 6.14
CA GLY A 99 7.40 3.29 5.03
C GLY A 99 6.90 1.90 5.41
N ALA A 100 6.29 1.70 6.59
CA ALA A 100 5.54 0.48 6.86
C ALA A 100 4.32 0.39 5.92
N ASP A 101 3.99 -0.81 5.45
CA ASP A 101 2.83 -1.02 4.59
C ASP A 101 1.55 -1.23 5.39
N ASP A 102 1.68 -1.72 6.62
CA ASP A 102 0.58 -1.89 7.56
C ASP A 102 1.15 -2.04 8.99
N TYR A 103 0.29 -1.94 9.99
CA TYR A 103 0.65 -2.14 11.39
C TYR A 103 -0.43 -2.93 12.12
N LEU A 104 -0.07 -3.56 13.23
CA LEU A 104 -0.97 -4.34 14.06
C LEU A 104 -0.60 -4.17 15.54
N THR A 105 -1.56 -3.73 16.36
CA THR A 105 -1.34 -3.51 17.80
C THR A 105 -1.40 -4.81 18.58
N LYS A 106 -0.46 -5.00 19.50
CA LYS A 106 -0.45 -6.10 20.49
C LYS A 106 -1.37 -5.73 21.68
N PRO A 107 -2.22 -6.65 22.19
CA PRO A 107 -2.45 -8.01 21.73
C PRO A 107 -3.33 -8.09 20.48
N PHE A 108 -3.02 -8.99 19.57
CA PHE A 108 -3.77 -9.19 18.33
C PHE A 108 -4.30 -10.63 18.20
N SER A 109 -5.30 -10.79 17.37
CA SER A 109 -5.79 -12.09 16.96
C SER A 109 -4.99 -12.64 15.78
N LEU A 110 -4.61 -13.93 15.83
CA LEU A 110 -3.93 -14.61 14.73
C LEU A 110 -4.71 -14.57 13.42
N SER A 111 -6.04 -14.56 13.47
CA SER A 111 -6.88 -14.45 12.27
C SER A 111 -6.75 -13.07 11.61
N VAL A 112 -6.64 -12.00 12.39
CA VAL A 112 -6.40 -10.64 11.89
C VAL A 112 -5.00 -10.52 11.29
N LEU A 113 -3.97 -11.04 11.99
CA LEU A 113 -2.60 -11.07 11.49
C LEU A 113 -2.53 -11.80 10.14
N LYS A 114 -3.09 -13.01 10.03
CA LYS A 114 -3.11 -13.82 8.81
C LYS A 114 -3.83 -13.08 7.67
N ALA A 115 -4.94 -12.41 7.94
CA ALA A 115 -5.66 -11.63 6.94
C ALA A 115 -4.82 -10.46 6.40
N ARG A 116 -4.06 -9.77 7.26
CA ARG A 116 -3.14 -8.69 6.86
C ARG A 116 -1.95 -9.22 6.05
N ILE A 117 -1.30 -10.29 6.50
CA ILE A 117 -0.23 -10.96 5.77
C ILE A 117 -0.71 -11.37 4.38
N HIS A 118 -1.87 -12.04 4.29
CA HIS A 118 -2.45 -12.44 3.02
C HIS A 118 -2.76 -11.23 2.12
N SER A 119 -3.24 -10.12 2.70
CA SER A 119 -3.49 -8.89 1.97
C SER A 119 -2.20 -8.28 1.42
N LEU A 120 -1.13 -8.25 2.21
CA LEU A 120 0.17 -7.72 1.83
C LEU A 120 0.87 -8.60 0.78
N LEU A 121 0.84 -9.91 0.93
CA LEU A 121 1.43 -10.86 -0.02
C LEU A 121 0.60 -11.03 -1.31
N ARG A 122 -0.72 -10.82 -1.24
CA ARG A 122 -1.59 -10.80 -2.42
C ARG A 122 -1.36 -9.56 -3.29
N ARG A 123 -0.70 -8.55 -2.77
CA ARG A 123 -0.04 -7.56 -3.59
C ARG A 123 1.02 -8.30 -4.41
N SER A 124 0.58 -8.96 -5.53
CA SER A 124 1.45 -9.10 -6.70
C SER A 124 2.20 -7.78 -6.79
N PRO A 125 3.51 -7.73 -7.16
CA PRO A 125 4.15 -6.45 -7.40
C PRO A 125 3.16 -5.68 -8.27
N GLU A 126 2.41 -4.78 -7.64
CA GLU A 126 1.43 -3.98 -8.38
C GLU A 126 2.27 -3.37 -9.47
N PRO A 127 1.88 -3.46 -10.72
CA PRO A 127 2.71 -2.92 -11.77
C PRO A 127 3.04 -1.51 -11.35
N GLN A 128 4.34 -1.26 -11.08
CA GLN A 128 4.84 0.05 -10.63
C GLN A 128 4.34 1.14 -11.59
N LYS A 129 3.94 0.73 -12.80
CA LYS A 129 3.34 1.57 -13.83
C LYS A 129 1.96 1.04 -14.23
N LEU A 130 0.97 1.89 -14.12
CA LEU A 130 -0.36 1.67 -14.68
C LEU A 130 -0.42 2.25 -16.08
N TYR A 131 -1.04 1.51 -16.99
CA TYR A 131 -1.23 1.92 -18.39
C TYR A 131 -2.73 1.88 -18.73
N SER A 132 -3.26 2.99 -19.24
CA SER A 132 -4.62 3.04 -19.75
C SER A 132 -4.82 4.29 -20.61
N ASN A 133 -5.51 4.17 -21.75
CA ASN A 133 -5.85 5.30 -22.65
C ASN A 133 -4.65 6.16 -23.07
N GLY A 134 -3.47 5.55 -23.28
CA GLY A 134 -2.23 6.27 -23.62
C GLY A 134 -1.61 7.02 -22.43
N ILE A 135 -2.14 6.87 -21.23
CA ILE A 135 -1.61 7.42 -19.99
C ILE A 135 -0.77 6.35 -19.30
N THR A 136 0.44 6.72 -18.88
CA THR A 136 1.33 5.94 -18.04
C THR A 136 1.45 6.64 -16.69
N LEU A 137 1.09 5.95 -15.60
CA LEU A 137 1.26 6.42 -14.23
C LEU A 137 2.30 5.54 -13.54
N ASP A 138 3.40 6.14 -13.08
CA ASP A 138 4.44 5.48 -12.29
C ASP A 138 4.18 5.74 -10.80
N LYS A 139 3.86 4.66 -10.07
CA LYS A 139 3.53 4.75 -8.64
C LYS A 139 4.74 5.07 -7.78
N ALA A 140 5.91 4.55 -8.15
CA ALA A 140 7.13 4.76 -7.39
C ALA A 140 7.68 6.19 -7.56
N ALA A 141 7.63 6.72 -8.80
CA ALA A 141 8.09 8.07 -9.09
C ALA A 141 7.03 9.15 -8.82
N CYS A 142 5.76 8.77 -8.59
CA CYS A 142 4.61 9.67 -8.51
C CYS A 142 4.48 10.57 -9.74
N ARG A 143 4.75 10.04 -10.93
CA ARG A 143 4.77 10.75 -12.21
C ARG A 143 3.76 10.18 -13.19
N VAL A 144 3.29 11.02 -14.09
CA VAL A 144 2.30 10.65 -15.11
C VAL A 144 2.75 11.16 -16.47
N TRP A 145 2.61 10.32 -17.49
CA TRP A 145 2.92 10.67 -18.88
C TRP A 145 1.74 10.38 -19.80
N ARG A 146 1.65 11.13 -20.88
CA ARG A 146 0.88 10.80 -22.08
C ARG A 146 1.86 10.57 -23.22
N GLY A 147 2.06 9.30 -23.62
CA GLY A 147 3.16 8.95 -24.52
C GLY A 147 4.51 9.33 -23.91
N GLU A 148 5.24 10.27 -24.53
CA GLU A 148 6.53 10.78 -24.05
C GLU A 148 6.41 12.08 -23.25
N GLU A 149 5.25 12.72 -23.22
CA GLU A 149 4.99 13.99 -22.54
C GLU A 149 4.67 13.75 -21.06
N GLU A 150 5.46 14.34 -20.14
CA GLU A 150 5.17 14.31 -18.69
C GLU A 150 4.08 15.33 -18.38
N LEU A 151 3.02 14.86 -17.72
CA LEU A 151 1.89 15.69 -17.30
C LEU A 151 2.04 16.11 -15.83
N ALA A 152 1.95 17.40 -15.56
CA ALA A 152 2.02 17.93 -14.20
C ALA A 152 0.68 17.79 -13.47
N PHE A 153 0.71 17.12 -12.31
CA PHE A 153 -0.43 16.96 -11.40
C PHE A 153 -0.10 17.51 -10.02
N SER A 154 -1.10 18.10 -9.36
CA SER A 154 -1.02 18.29 -7.91
C SER A 154 -1.14 16.93 -7.22
N TYR A 155 -0.70 16.84 -5.94
CA TYR A 155 -0.80 15.61 -5.17
C TYR A 155 -2.23 15.05 -5.11
N GLN A 156 -3.23 15.91 -4.94
CA GLN A 156 -4.63 15.50 -4.90
C GLN A 156 -5.15 14.97 -6.25
N GLU A 157 -4.76 15.63 -7.33
CA GLU A 157 -5.10 15.19 -8.69
C GLU A 157 -4.43 13.84 -9.00
N TYR A 158 -3.16 13.67 -8.61
CA TYR A 158 -2.42 12.42 -8.76
C TYR A 158 -3.12 11.27 -8.00
N ARG A 159 -3.46 11.48 -6.72
CA ARG A 159 -4.17 10.46 -5.93
C ARG A 159 -5.51 10.07 -6.54
N LEU A 160 -6.27 11.03 -7.02
CA LEU A 160 -7.56 10.78 -7.67
C LEU A 160 -7.38 10.02 -8.99
N LEU A 161 -6.39 10.39 -9.80
CA LEU A 161 -6.05 9.69 -11.04
C LEU A 161 -5.66 8.23 -10.75
N LEU A 162 -4.77 8.01 -9.78
CA LEU A 162 -4.35 6.68 -9.34
C LEU A 162 -5.55 5.84 -8.93
N TYR A 163 -6.42 6.37 -8.06
CA TYR A 163 -7.58 5.66 -7.56
C TYR A 163 -8.57 5.27 -8.68
N LEU A 164 -8.79 6.17 -9.66
CA LEU A 164 -9.62 5.88 -10.82
C LEU A 164 -9.01 4.81 -11.72
N MET A 165 -7.69 4.84 -11.97
CA MET A 165 -6.99 3.87 -12.80
C MET A 165 -6.90 2.49 -12.15
N GLU A 166 -6.78 2.41 -10.82
CA GLU A 166 -6.81 1.14 -10.08
C GLU A 166 -8.18 0.47 -10.08
N ASN A 167 -9.24 1.28 -10.14
CA ASN A 167 -10.63 0.81 -10.15
C ASN A 167 -11.28 0.93 -11.54
N LYS A 168 -10.48 0.82 -12.61
CA LYS A 168 -10.98 0.88 -13.98
C LYS A 168 -12.07 -0.18 -14.21
N GLY A 169 -13.08 0.17 -14.98
CA GLY A 169 -14.21 -0.69 -15.22
C GLY A 169 -15.27 -0.72 -14.10
N GLN A 170 -15.06 0.02 -13.01
CA GLN A 170 -16.02 0.14 -11.91
C GLN A 170 -16.58 1.56 -11.78
N VAL A 171 -17.85 1.66 -11.38
CA VAL A 171 -18.46 2.95 -11.06
C VAL A 171 -18.12 3.30 -9.61
N LEU A 172 -17.46 4.43 -9.41
CA LEU A 172 -17.08 4.93 -8.09
C LEU A 172 -18.00 6.09 -7.71
N SER A 173 -18.72 5.94 -6.61
CA SER A 173 -19.55 7.02 -6.08
C SER A 173 -18.70 8.18 -5.55
N LYS A 174 -19.28 9.39 -5.50
CA LYS A 174 -18.60 10.55 -4.91
C LYS A 174 -18.20 10.30 -3.46
N ALA A 175 -19.07 9.63 -2.69
CA ALA A 175 -18.81 9.28 -1.30
C ALA A 175 -17.61 8.33 -1.17
N GLN A 176 -17.50 7.29 -2.01
CA GLN A 176 -16.33 6.39 -2.04
C GLN A 176 -15.04 7.13 -2.37
N ILE A 177 -15.06 8.00 -3.39
CA ILE A 177 -13.90 8.80 -3.78
C ILE A 177 -13.52 9.76 -2.64
N LEU A 178 -14.50 10.39 -1.99
CA LEU A 178 -14.26 11.30 -0.88
C LEU A 178 -13.62 10.58 0.30
N SER A 179 -14.21 9.48 0.74
CA SER A 179 -13.70 8.65 1.83
C SER A 179 -12.26 8.22 1.59
N GLN A 180 -11.97 7.67 0.42
CA GLN A 180 -10.64 7.15 0.10
C GLN A 180 -9.55 8.24 0.02
N LEU A 181 -9.92 9.47 -0.35
CA LEU A 181 -8.92 10.51 -0.65
C LEU A 181 -8.84 11.62 0.39
N TRP A 182 -9.90 11.85 1.19
CA TRP A 182 -10.00 13.03 2.08
C TRP A 182 -10.37 12.73 3.54
N ASP A 183 -10.97 11.56 3.88
CA ASP A 183 -11.44 11.27 5.25
C ASP A 183 -10.32 11.22 6.32
N GLY A 184 -9.06 11.09 5.92
CA GLY A 184 -7.91 11.12 6.83
C GLY A 184 -7.47 12.51 7.31
N GLN A 185 -8.13 13.61 6.88
CA GLN A 185 -7.68 14.98 7.18
C GLN A 185 -8.56 15.78 8.15
N GLY A 186 -9.59 15.15 8.77
CA GLY A 186 -10.42 15.82 9.80
C GLY A 186 -11.17 17.07 9.31
N ARG A 187 -11.22 17.33 8.00
CA ARG A 187 -11.98 18.43 7.40
C ARG A 187 -13.22 17.88 6.73
N PHE A 188 -14.38 18.44 7.07
CA PHE A 188 -15.61 18.25 6.29
C PHE A 188 -15.35 18.73 4.85
N VAL A 189 -15.07 17.80 3.95
CA VAL A 189 -14.84 18.10 2.53
C VAL A 189 -16.15 17.81 1.80
N ASP A 190 -16.71 18.83 1.14
CA ASP A 190 -17.96 18.74 0.39
C ASP A 190 -17.77 17.84 -0.87
N GLU A 191 -18.81 17.08 -1.24
CA GLU A 191 -18.88 16.29 -2.48
C GLU A 191 -18.55 17.10 -3.75
N ASN A 192 -18.75 18.41 -3.72
CA ASN A 192 -18.34 19.32 -4.80
C ASN A 192 -16.84 19.28 -5.06
N THR A 193 -16.01 18.99 -4.03
CA THR A 193 -14.56 18.85 -4.18
C THR A 193 -14.19 17.74 -5.15
N VAL A 194 -14.92 16.61 -5.12
CA VAL A 194 -14.72 15.52 -6.09
C VAL A 194 -14.99 16.01 -7.50
N SER A 195 -16.13 16.68 -7.71
CA SER A 195 -16.53 17.18 -9.04
C SER A 195 -15.54 18.18 -9.62
N VAL A 196 -14.98 19.07 -8.78
CA VAL A 196 -13.95 20.04 -9.18
C VAL A 196 -12.65 19.33 -9.58
N ASN A 197 -12.21 18.36 -8.82
CA ASN A 197 -10.98 17.61 -9.12
C ASN A 197 -11.15 16.71 -10.37
N ILE A 198 -12.31 16.09 -10.56
CA ILE A 198 -12.64 15.37 -11.81
C ILE A 198 -12.57 16.30 -13.02
N ARG A 199 -13.13 17.51 -12.92
CA ARG A 199 -13.03 18.51 -13.99
C ARG A 199 -11.57 18.87 -14.30
N ARG A 200 -10.75 19.07 -13.27
CA ARG A 200 -9.31 19.36 -13.42
C ARG A 200 -8.57 18.22 -14.10
N LEU A 201 -8.85 16.97 -13.71
CA LEU A 201 -8.28 15.80 -14.37
C LEU A 201 -8.67 15.75 -15.86
N ARG A 202 -9.96 15.92 -16.18
CA ARG A 202 -10.45 15.93 -17.57
C ARG A 202 -9.71 16.97 -18.43
N LEU A 203 -9.49 18.17 -17.89
CA LEU A 203 -8.72 19.21 -18.60
C LEU A 203 -7.31 18.78 -18.98
N LYS A 204 -6.72 17.84 -18.23
CA LYS A 204 -5.35 17.35 -18.43
C LYS A 204 -5.28 16.08 -19.28
N ILE A 205 -6.31 15.20 -19.18
CA ILE A 205 -6.23 13.86 -19.76
C ILE A 205 -7.24 13.57 -20.87
N GLU A 206 -8.29 14.35 -21.03
CA GLU A 206 -9.25 14.19 -22.13
C GLU A 206 -8.78 14.95 -23.38
N LYS A 207 -9.16 14.44 -24.55
CA LYS A 207 -9.01 15.21 -25.80
C LYS A 207 -9.99 16.38 -25.87
N ASP A 208 -11.25 16.12 -25.46
CA ASP A 208 -12.29 17.11 -25.29
C ASP A 208 -12.89 17.00 -23.87
N PRO A 209 -12.55 17.93 -22.96
CA PRO A 209 -13.08 17.90 -21.59
C PRO A 209 -14.61 18.09 -21.50
N ALA A 210 -15.26 18.64 -22.54
CA ALA A 210 -16.71 18.80 -22.59
C ALA A 210 -17.43 17.51 -22.99
N SER A 211 -16.74 16.64 -23.75
CA SER A 211 -17.20 15.31 -24.15
C SER A 211 -16.24 14.22 -23.65
N PRO A 212 -16.12 14.00 -22.32
CA PRO A 212 -15.10 13.12 -21.76
C PRO A 212 -15.33 11.65 -22.14
N GLU A 213 -14.27 11.03 -22.65
CA GLU A 213 -14.32 9.61 -23.05
C GLU A 213 -13.65 8.70 -22.04
N ILE A 214 -12.65 9.17 -21.31
CA ILE A 214 -11.85 8.40 -20.33
C ILE A 214 -12.56 8.38 -18.98
N ILE A 215 -12.83 9.57 -18.40
CA ILE A 215 -13.55 9.69 -17.13
C ILE A 215 -15.01 10.03 -17.42
N ARG A 216 -15.88 9.05 -17.45
CA ARG A 216 -17.31 9.24 -17.71
C ARG A 216 -18.09 9.54 -16.43
N THR A 217 -19.12 10.39 -16.54
CA THR A 217 -20.10 10.55 -15.47
C THR A 217 -21.22 9.54 -15.66
N VAL A 218 -21.51 8.78 -14.60
CA VAL A 218 -22.70 7.94 -14.52
C VAL A 218 -23.69 8.68 -13.64
N HIS A 219 -24.71 9.30 -14.27
CA HIS A 219 -25.66 10.18 -13.59
C HIS A 219 -26.31 9.48 -12.38
N GLY A 220 -26.30 10.15 -11.24
CA GLY A 220 -26.84 9.63 -9.98
C GLY A 220 -25.97 8.60 -9.25
N LEU A 221 -24.94 8.05 -9.90
CA LEU A 221 -24.07 7.00 -9.32
C LEU A 221 -22.65 7.47 -9.06
N GLY A 222 -22.02 8.26 -9.94
CA GLY A 222 -20.64 8.71 -9.75
C GLY A 222 -19.83 8.80 -11.03
N TYR A 223 -18.58 8.32 -10.98
CA TYR A 223 -17.61 8.38 -12.06
C TYR A 223 -17.09 7.01 -12.45
N PHE A 224 -16.76 6.86 -13.70
CA PHE A 224 -16.34 5.60 -14.29
C PHE A 224 -15.11 5.83 -15.17
N TRP A 225 -14.01 5.13 -14.90
CA TRP A 225 -12.85 5.10 -15.77
C TRP A 225 -13.07 4.06 -16.87
N ARG A 226 -13.17 4.52 -18.10
CA ARG A 226 -13.30 3.65 -19.26
C ARG A 226 -11.93 3.11 -19.65
N GLU A 227 -11.82 1.82 -19.82
CA GLU A 227 -10.67 1.19 -20.45
C GLU A 227 -10.75 1.36 -21.97
N GLY A 228 -9.68 1.87 -22.58
CA GLY A 228 -9.54 2.03 -24.03
C GLY A 228 -8.81 0.85 -24.65
#